data_da774c86aa2cfd9e2490bc426d1f5832
#
_entry.id   da774c86aa2cfd9e2490bc426d1f5832
#
_cell.length_a   1.000
_cell.length_b   1.000
_cell.length_c   1.000
_cell.angle_alpha   90.00
_cell.angle_beta   90.00
_cell.angle_gamma   90.00
#
_symmetry.space_group_name_H-M   'P 1'
#
loop_
_entity.id
_entity.type
_entity.pdbx_description
1 polymer ?
#
loop_
_entity_poly.entity_id
_entity_poly.type
_entity_poly.pdbx_seq_one_letter_code
_entity_poly.pdbx_strand_id
1 'polypeptide(L)'
;MREAWKHGFADVGEVRMHYITQGNGNLLLLLHGFPDFWYVWKFQIPELAKHFRVVAPDLRGYNETDKPKGVDKYRLNLLAGDILGLIHSLGEKRAIIVGHDWGGAVAWSLAAFNPEATEKLVILNAPHPNAYTTRTRNSLRQLQKSWYVFFFQTPDIPEQ
;
A
#
# COMPACT_ATOMS: atom_id res chain seq x y z
N MET A 1 27.22 5.67 5.11
CA MET A 1 26.30 6.83 5.08
C MET A 1 25.17 6.53 6.08
N ARG A 2 24.87 7.43 7.03
CA ARG A 2 23.71 7.25 7.92
C ARG A 2 22.45 7.36 7.07
N GLU A 3 21.55 6.41 7.22
CA GLU A 3 20.24 6.45 6.59
C GLU A 3 19.52 7.74 7.00
N ALA A 4 19.08 8.52 6.01
CA ALA A 4 18.51 9.85 6.25
C ALA A 4 17.01 9.80 6.58
N TRP A 5 16.38 8.61 6.53
CA TRP A 5 14.98 8.41 6.90
C TRP A 5 14.78 8.25 8.40
N LYS A 6 13.60 8.65 8.87
CA LYS A 6 13.18 8.51 10.24
C LYS A 6 12.07 7.47 10.33
N HIS A 7 12.18 6.57 11.30
CA HIS A 7 11.12 5.62 11.64
C HIS A 7 10.05 6.30 12.51
N GLY A 8 8.79 5.96 12.27
CA GLY A 8 7.66 6.42 13.04
C GLY A 8 6.58 5.35 13.14
N PHE A 9 5.65 5.56 14.08
CA PHE A 9 4.46 4.72 14.24
C PHE A 9 3.23 5.61 14.32
N ALA A 10 2.11 5.11 13.81
CA ALA A 10 0.81 5.75 13.91
C ALA A 10 -0.24 4.71 14.29
N ASP A 11 -1.11 5.05 15.23
CA ASP A 11 -2.27 4.23 15.55
C ASP A 11 -3.37 4.55 14.53
N VAL A 12 -3.68 3.58 13.66
CA VAL A 12 -4.65 3.71 12.58
C VAL A 12 -5.71 2.62 12.70
N GLY A 13 -6.91 3.02 13.08
CA GLY A 13 -7.97 2.07 13.38
C GLY A 13 -7.57 1.11 14.51
N GLU A 14 -7.46 -0.18 14.20
CA GLU A 14 -7.12 -1.24 15.17
C GLU A 14 -5.65 -1.70 15.07
N VAL A 15 -4.81 -1.05 14.27
CA VAL A 15 -3.41 -1.42 14.08
C VAL A 15 -2.47 -0.26 14.38
N ARG A 16 -1.33 -0.59 14.95
CA ARG A 16 -0.19 0.30 15.07
C ARG A 16 0.68 0.13 13.83
N MET A 17 0.64 1.12 12.96
CA MET A 17 1.31 1.09 11.65
C MET A 17 2.69 1.72 11.74
N HIS A 18 3.71 0.96 11.35
CA HIS A 18 5.06 1.46 11.17
C HIS A 18 5.19 2.18 9.82
N TYR A 19 5.99 3.23 9.78
CA TYR A 19 6.37 3.91 8.54
C TYR A 19 7.77 4.53 8.66
N ILE A 20 8.40 4.77 7.52
CA ILE A 20 9.55 5.67 7.45
C ILE A 20 9.13 7.00 6.82
N THR A 21 9.86 8.06 7.17
CA THR A 21 9.65 9.37 6.55
C THR A 21 10.96 10.09 6.27
N GLN A 22 10.97 10.85 5.16
CA GLN A 22 12.09 11.72 4.77
C GLN A 22 11.57 12.89 3.93
N GLY A 23 12.28 14.03 4.01
CA GLY A 23 11.94 15.26 3.26
C GLY A 23 10.88 16.10 3.93
N ASN A 24 10.43 17.14 3.21
CA ASN A 24 9.44 18.12 3.65
C ASN A 24 8.54 18.52 2.47
N GLY A 25 7.43 19.22 2.75
CA GLY A 25 6.48 19.67 1.73
C GLY A 25 5.24 18.79 1.65
N ASN A 26 4.63 18.71 0.47
CA ASN A 26 3.39 17.94 0.26
C ASN A 26 3.59 16.46 0.56
N LEU A 27 2.62 15.85 1.25
CA LEU A 27 2.66 14.45 1.61
C LEU A 27 2.59 13.54 0.38
N LEU A 28 3.56 12.64 0.28
CA LEU A 28 3.63 11.59 -0.75
C LEU A 28 3.77 10.23 -0.07
N LEU A 29 2.78 9.37 -0.24
CA LEU A 29 2.75 8.01 0.29
C LEU A 29 3.24 7.01 -0.76
N LEU A 30 4.13 6.09 -0.35
CA LEU A 30 4.65 5.00 -1.17
C LEU A 30 4.17 3.66 -0.60
N LEU A 31 3.18 3.04 -1.24
CA LEU A 31 2.57 1.79 -0.80
C LEU A 31 3.22 0.60 -1.51
N HIS A 32 3.84 -0.29 -0.75
CA HIS A 32 4.53 -1.48 -1.27
C HIS A 32 3.57 -2.60 -1.66
N GLY A 33 4.08 -3.60 -2.38
CA GLY A 33 3.36 -4.81 -2.76
C GLY A 33 3.71 -6.04 -1.91
N PHE A 34 3.23 -7.20 -2.33
CA PHE A 34 3.56 -8.50 -1.75
C PHE A 34 4.79 -9.09 -2.46
N PRO A 35 5.73 -9.70 -1.73
CA PRO A 35 5.86 -9.87 -0.27
C PRO A 35 6.78 -8.81 0.37
N ASP A 36 6.83 -7.63 -0.17
CA ASP A 36 7.74 -6.55 0.21
C ASP A 36 7.29 -5.78 1.48
N PHE A 37 8.07 -4.74 1.82
CA PHE A 37 7.80 -3.77 2.87
C PHE A 37 8.38 -2.41 2.44
N TRP A 38 8.31 -1.36 3.27
CA TRP A 38 8.75 -0.01 2.92
C TRP A 38 10.12 0.05 2.21
N TYR A 39 11.03 -0.89 2.49
CA TYR A 39 12.40 -0.90 2.00
C TYR A 39 12.53 -1.08 0.47
N VAL A 40 11.50 -1.60 -0.18
CA VAL A 40 11.47 -1.68 -1.66
C VAL A 40 11.65 -0.30 -2.31
N TRP A 41 11.28 0.77 -1.60
CA TRP A 41 11.37 2.15 -2.04
C TRP A 41 12.69 2.86 -1.69
N LYS A 42 13.67 2.17 -1.14
CA LYS A 42 14.93 2.74 -0.62
C LYS A 42 15.69 3.61 -1.62
N PHE A 43 15.58 3.36 -2.92
CA PHE A 43 16.23 4.15 -3.95
C PHE A 43 15.41 5.35 -4.43
N GLN A 44 14.07 5.27 -4.35
CA GLN A 44 13.15 6.33 -4.74
C GLN A 44 13.00 7.38 -3.64
N ILE A 45 13.01 6.95 -2.38
CA ILE A 45 12.82 7.83 -1.22
C ILE A 45 13.78 9.03 -1.24
N PRO A 46 15.12 8.88 -1.36
CA PRO A 46 16.05 10.01 -1.32
C PRO A 46 15.81 11.02 -2.45
N GLU A 47 15.44 10.55 -3.63
CA GLU A 47 15.17 11.43 -4.77
C GLU A 47 13.84 12.18 -4.61
N LEU A 48 12.79 11.50 -4.23
CA LEU A 48 11.47 12.09 -4.01
C LEU A 48 11.46 13.04 -2.80
N ALA A 49 12.25 12.74 -1.77
CA ALA A 49 12.37 13.57 -0.57
C ALA A 49 13.02 14.94 -0.80
N LYS A 50 13.61 15.18 -1.98
CA LYS A 50 14.08 16.50 -2.39
C LYS A 50 12.92 17.48 -2.64
N HIS A 51 11.71 16.96 -2.90
CA HIS A 51 10.55 17.73 -3.34
C HIS A 51 9.29 17.50 -2.49
N PHE A 52 9.24 16.39 -1.74
CA PHE A 52 8.06 15.93 -1.00
C PHE A 52 8.42 15.50 0.42
N ARG A 53 7.44 15.56 1.30
CA ARG A 53 7.45 14.77 2.53
C ARG A 53 7.06 13.34 2.17
N VAL A 54 8.05 12.50 1.93
CA VAL A 54 7.85 11.09 1.59
C VAL A 54 7.55 10.31 2.86
N VAL A 55 6.53 9.47 2.81
CA VAL A 55 6.19 8.48 3.84
C VAL A 55 5.96 7.13 3.17
N ALA A 56 6.66 6.11 3.64
CA ALA A 56 6.49 4.75 3.17
C ALA A 56 6.10 3.85 4.35
N PRO A 57 4.81 3.50 4.49
CA PRO A 57 4.36 2.60 5.54
C PRO A 57 4.69 1.15 5.22
N ASP A 58 4.78 0.33 6.27
CA ASP A 58 4.55 -1.10 6.16
C ASP A 58 3.04 -1.32 6.23
N LEU A 59 2.46 -1.92 5.21
CA LEU A 59 1.03 -2.22 5.19
C LEU A 59 0.67 -3.19 6.32
N ARG A 60 -0.60 -3.22 6.73
CA ARG A 60 -1.13 -4.17 7.72
C ARG A 60 -0.66 -5.58 7.43
N GLY A 61 -0.08 -6.26 8.42
CA GLY A 61 0.43 -7.62 8.30
C GLY A 61 1.90 -7.74 7.88
N TYR A 62 2.55 -6.61 7.54
CA TYR A 62 3.93 -6.62 7.07
C TYR A 62 4.90 -6.00 8.08
N ASN A 63 6.14 -6.51 8.06
CA ASN A 63 7.31 -6.05 8.80
C ASN A 63 6.99 -5.62 10.25
N GLU A 64 7.08 -4.33 10.60
CA GLU A 64 6.88 -3.82 11.95
C GLU A 64 5.45 -3.35 12.24
N THR A 65 4.56 -3.36 11.26
CA THR A 65 3.13 -3.09 11.46
C THR A 65 2.43 -4.30 12.06
N ASP A 66 1.41 -4.05 12.89
CA ASP A 66 0.61 -5.09 13.53
C ASP A 66 0.04 -6.11 12.54
N LYS A 67 -0.08 -7.35 13.01
CA LYS A 67 -0.53 -8.53 12.24
C LYS A 67 -1.78 -9.15 12.87
N PRO A 68 -2.95 -8.51 12.77
CA PRO A 68 -4.20 -9.06 13.32
C PRO A 68 -4.50 -10.45 12.75
N LYS A 69 -5.00 -11.35 13.59
CA LYS A 69 -5.39 -12.69 13.16
C LYS A 69 -6.75 -12.68 12.46
N GLY A 70 -6.89 -13.52 11.44
CA GLY A 70 -8.12 -13.71 10.69
C GLY A 70 -8.12 -13.00 9.32
N VAL A 71 -8.57 -13.71 8.29
CA VAL A 71 -8.60 -13.24 6.90
C VAL A 71 -9.52 -12.01 6.73
N ASP A 72 -10.58 -11.93 7.54
CA ASP A 72 -11.51 -10.80 7.57
C ASP A 72 -10.85 -9.47 7.94
N LYS A 73 -9.70 -9.52 8.65
CA LYS A 73 -8.90 -8.36 9.04
C LYS A 73 -8.08 -7.75 7.88
N TYR A 74 -8.02 -8.42 6.75
CA TYR A 74 -7.21 -8.00 5.58
C TYR A 74 -8.07 -7.63 4.36
N ARG A 75 -9.34 -7.30 4.58
CA ARG A 75 -10.22 -6.81 3.53
C ARG A 75 -9.71 -5.48 2.99
N LEU A 76 -9.81 -5.29 1.68
CA LEU A 76 -9.24 -4.13 0.98
C LEU A 76 -9.74 -2.78 1.51
N ASN A 77 -10.99 -2.72 1.95
CA ASN A 77 -11.55 -1.51 2.57
C ASN A 77 -10.91 -1.16 3.92
N LEU A 78 -10.50 -2.17 4.71
CA LEU A 78 -9.76 -1.95 5.97
C LEU A 78 -8.36 -1.43 5.68
N LEU A 79 -7.66 -2.04 4.71
CA LEU A 79 -6.33 -1.60 4.30
C LEU A 79 -6.35 -0.16 3.76
N ALA A 80 -7.36 0.21 2.97
CA ALA A 80 -7.55 1.58 2.52
C ALA A 80 -7.86 2.53 3.68
N GLY A 81 -8.67 2.07 4.65
CA GLY A 81 -8.96 2.81 5.88
C GLY A 81 -7.73 3.08 6.73
N ASP A 82 -6.79 2.13 6.81
CA ASP A 82 -5.51 2.32 7.49
C ASP A 82 -4.69 3.46 6.85
N ILE A 83 -4.65 3.51 5.51
CA ILE A 83 -3.92 4.57 4.79
C ILE A 83 -4.61 5.92 4.98
N LEU A 84 -5.94 5.98 4.98
CA LEU A 84 -6.68 7.19 5.32
C LEU A 84 -6.36 7.65 6.75
N GLY A 85 -6.36 6.72 7.70
CA GLY A 85 -5.98 6.96 9.09
C GLY A 85 -4.54 7.48 9.21
N LEU A 86 -3.60 6.92 8.45
CA LEU A 86 -2.22 7.39 8.40
C LEU A 86 -2.14 8.83 7.89
N ILE A 87 -2.83 9.18 6.79
CA ILE A 87 -2.87 10.56 6.28
C ILE A 87 -3.31 11.52 7.38
N HIS A 88 -4.40 11.20 8.08
CA HIS A 88 -4.93 12.05 9.15
C HIS A 88 -3.99 12.12 10.36
N SER A 89 -3.36 11.03 10.76
CA SER A 89 -2.40 11.01 11.88
C SER A 89 -1.15 11.85 11.61
N LEU A 90 -0.79 12.01 10.33
CA LEU A 90 0.31 12.87 9.88
C LEU A 90 -0.08 14.36 9.81
N GLY A 91 -1.34 14.71 10.16
CA GLY A 91 -1.86 16.07 10.16
C GLY A 91 -2.37 16.56 8.81
N GLU A 92 -2.50 15.65 7.82
CA GLU A 92 -2.89 15.99 6.47
C GLU A 92 -4.35 15.58 6.18
N LYS A 93 -4.98 16.24 5.21
CA LYS A 93 -6.33 15.87 4.72
C LYS A 93 -6.26 15.01 3.47
N ARG A 94 -5.18 15.13 2.70
CA ARG A 94 -4.97 14.45 1.42
C ARG A 94 -3.48 14.22 1.17
N ALA A 95 -3.18 13.29 0.28
CA ALA A 95 -1.82 12.96 -0.11
C ALA A 95 -1.73 12.60 -1.60
N ILE A 96 -0.52 12.70 -2.15
CA ILE A 96 -0.17 12.02 -3.40
C ILE A 96 0.08 10.56 -3.04
N ILE A 97 -0.58 9.64 -3.74
CA ILE A 97 -0.50 8.20 -3.46
C ILE A 97 0.21 7.49 -4.62
N VAL A 98 1.28 6.78 -4.31
CA VAL A 98 1.97 5.87 -5.24
C VAL A 98 1.79 4.46 -4.71
N GLY A 99 1.18 3.58 -5.49
CA GLY A 99 0.96 2.18 -5.10
C GLY A 99 1.56 1.21 -6.11
N HIS A 100 2.30 0.24 -5.64
CA HIS A 100 2.85 -0.86 -6.43
C HIS A 100 2.19 -2.17 -6.06
N ASP A 101 1.84 -3.00 -7.05
CA ASP A 101 1.27 -4.34 -6.87
C ASP A 101 0.07 -4.33 -5.91
N TRP A 102 0.14 -5.03 -4.76
CA TRP A 102 -0.91 -5.03 -3.74
C TRP A 102 -1.17 -3.64 -3.16
N GLY A 103 -0.13 -2.83 -2.94
CA GLY A 103 -0.26 -1.42 -2.55
C GLY A 103 -0.98 -0.59 -3.61
N GLY A 104 -0.89 -0.98 -4.89
CA GLY A 104 -1.68 -0.38 -5.96
C GLY A 104 -3.17 -0.69 -5.85
N ALA A 105 -3.54 -1.92 -5.43
CA ALA A 105 -4.94 -2.27 -5.15
C ALA A 105 -5.51 -1.46 -3.98
N VAL A 106 -4.72 -1.29 -2.91
CA VAL A 106 -5.08 -0.43 -1.77
C VAL A 106 -5.26 1.03 -2.20
N ALA A 107 -4.32 1.55 -3.01
CA ALA A 107 -4.38 2.91 -3.55
C ALA A 107 -5.62 3.14 -4.44
N TRP A 108 -5.97 2.18 -5.30
CA TRP A 108 -7.21 2.23 -6.08
C TRP A 108 -8.45 2.26 -5.20
N SER A 109 -8.48 1.44 -4.13
CA SER A 109 -9.59 1.41 -3.17
C SER A 109 -9.74 2.74 -2.44
N LEU A 110 -8.62 3.30 -1.94
CA LEU A 110 -8.63 4.60 -1.28
C LEU A 110 -9.17 5.69 -2.21
N ALA A 111 -8.64 5.79 -3.43
CA ALA A 111 -9.06 6.81 -4.39
C ALA A 111 -10.54 6.68 -4.83
N ALA A 112 -11.06 5.45 -4.88
CA ALA A 112 -12.45 5.20 -5.26
C ALA A 112 -13.45 5.55 -4.15
N PHE A 113 -13.12 5.26 -2.88
CA PHE A 113 -14.04 5.45 -1.75
C PHE A 113 -13.79 6.72 -0.94
N ASN A 114 -12.59 7.31 -1.04
CA ASN A 114 -12.20 8.53 -0.36
C ASN A 114 -11.43 9.46 -1.34
N PRO A 115 -12.07 9.91 -2.44
CA PRO A 115 -11.40 10.70 -3.46
C PRO A 115 -10.85 12.03 -2.93
N GLU A 116 -11.47 12.60 -1.89
CA GLU A 116 -11.02 13.83 -1.22
C GLU A 116 -9.67 13.68 -0.53
N ALA A 117 -9.30 12.45 -0.12
CA ALA A 117 -8.01 12.15 0.50
C ALA A 117 -6.89 11.88 -0.54
N THR A 118 -7.23 11.79 -1.82
CA THR A 118 -6.29 11.49 -2.90
C THR A 118 -6.06 12.71 -3.79
N GLU A 119 -4.92 13.38 -3.62
CA GLU A 119 -4.58 14.54 -4.47
C GLU A 119 -4.16 14.10 -5.87
N LYS A 120 -3.31 13.08 -5.95
CA LYS A 120 -2.87 12.43 -7.20
C LYS A 120 -2.67 10.95 -6.94
N LEU A 121 -2.93 10.15 -7.97
CA LEU A 121 -2.77 8.69 -7.91
C LEU A 121 -1.78 8.23 -8.98
N VAL A 122 -0.76 7.50 -8.55
CA VAL A 122 0.22 6.83 -9.42
C VAL A 122 0.19 5.34 -9.12
N ILE A 123 -0.05 4.53 -10.14
CA ILE A 123 -0.15 3.08 -10.00
C ILE A 123 0.93 2.39 -10.83
N LEU A 124 1.67 1.50 -10.17
CA LEU A 124 2.72 0.68 -10.76
C LEU A 124 2.31 -0.80 -10.67
N ASN A 125 2.25 -1.46 -11.83
CA ASN A 125 2.01 -2.91 -11.93
C ASN A 125 0.73 -3.42 -11.22
N ALA A 126 -0.31 -2.59 -11.11
CA ALA A 126 -1.61 -2.97 -10.57
C ALA A 126 -2.72 -2.45 -11.49
N PRO A 127 -3.46 -3.33 -12.18
CA PRO A 127 -4.54 -2.91 -13.07
C PRO A 127 -5.70 -2.29 -12.30
N HIS A 128 -6.45 -1.41 -12.95
CA HIS A 128 -7.73 -0.95 -12.41
C HIS A 128 -8.64 -2.16 -12.11
N PRO A 129 -9.32 -2.22 -10.94
CA PRO A 129 -10.11 -3.40 -10.53
C PRO A 129 -11.11 -3.89 -11.57
N ASN A 130 -11.86 -2.98 -12.20
CA ASN A 130 -12.82 -3.34 -13.25
C ASN A 130 -12.15 -3.94 -14.50
N ALA A 131 -10.99 -3.39 -14.91
CA ALA A 131 -10.23 -3.92 -16.05
C ALA A 131 -9.68 -5.31 -15.75
N TYR A 132 -9.16 -5.53 -14.54
CA TYR A 132 -8.69 -6.84 -14.07
C TYR A 132 -9.82 -7.88 -14.08
N THR A 133 -10.95 -7.56 -13.48
CA THR A 133 -12.11 -8.46 -13.41
C THR A 133 -12.63 -8.83 -14.80
N THR A 134 -12.77 -7.84 -15.70
CA THR A 134 -13.23 -8.07 -17.07
C THR A 134 -12.26 -8.94 -17.87
N ARG A 135 -10.94 -8.65 -17.76
CA ARG A 135 -9.91 -9.43 -18.45
C ARG A 135 -9.79 -10.86 -17.94
N THR A 136 -9.82 -11.05 -16.62
CA THR A 136 -9.71 -12.38 -16.00
C THR A 136 -10.91 -13.26 -16.35
N ARG A 137 -12.11 -12.69 -16.41
CA ARG A 137 -13.32 -13.44 -16.82
C ARG A 137 -13.32 -13.83 -18.30
N ASN A 138 -12.71 -13.04 -19.17
CA ASN A 138 -12.82 -13.17 -20.63
C ASN A 138 -11.55 -13.69 -21.31
N SER A 139 -10.50 -14.08 -20.56
CA SER A 139 -9.23 -14.51 -21.14
C SER A 139 -8.58 -15.64 -20.37
N LEU A 140 -8.60 -16.86 -20.94
CA LEU A 140 -7.86 -18.01 -20.39
C LEU A 140 -6.37 -17.72 -20.21
N ARG A 141 -5.78 -16.95 -21.14
CA ARG A 141 -4.37 -16.53 -21.05
C ARG A 141 -4.10 -15.65 -19.84
N GLN A 142 -5.04 -14.74 -19.49
CA GLN A 142 -4.92 -13.92 -18.29
C GLN A 142 -5.09 -14.76 -17.02
N LEU A 143 -6.04 -15.69 -17.04
CA LEU A 143 -6.25 -16.62 -15.93
C LEU A 143 -5.01 -17.45 -15.64
N GLN A 144 -4.37 -17.99 -16.70
CA GLN A 144 -3.12 -18.73 -16.59
C GLN A 144 -1.98 -17.87 -16.00
N LYS A 145 -1.86 -16.60 -16.43
CA LYS A 145 -0.84 -15.67 -15.90
C LYS A 145 -1.10 -15.26 -14.44
N SER A 146 -2.34 -15.34 -13.99
CA SER A 146 -2.76 -14.98 -12.63
C SER A 146 -2.84 -16.19 -11.69
N TRP A 147 -2.32 -17.37 -12.08
CA TRP A 147 -2.40 -18.61 -11.31
C TRP A 147 -1.85 -18.46 -9.88
N TYR A 148 -0.76 -17.71 -9.73
CA TYR A 148 -0.11 -17.47 -8.44
C TYR A 148 -1.03 -16.71 -7.46
N VAL A 149 -1.89 -15.82 -7.93
CA VAL A 149 -2.88 -15.11 -7.10
C VAL A 149 -3.85 -16.11 -6.47
N PHE A 150 -4.30 -17.11 -7.24
CA PHE A 150 -5.17 -18.18 -6.73
C PHE A 150 -4.42 -19.14 -5.81
N PHE A 151 -3.16 -19.45 -6.13
CA PHE A 151 -2.30 -20.29 -5.29
C PHE A 151 -2.15 -19.70 -3.89
N PHE A 152 -1.82 -18.40 -3.77
CA PHE A 152 -1.70 -17.73 -2.47
C PHE A 152 -3.01 -17.56 -1.71
N GLN A 153 -4.17 -17.82 -2.34
CA GLN A 153 -5.47 -17.83 -1.66
C GLN A 153 -5.85 -19.23 -1.15
N THR A 154 -5.06 -20.25 -1.45
CA THR A 154 -5.32 -21.63 -0.99
C THR A 154 -4.93 -21.76 0.48
N PRO A 155 -5.86 -22.16 1.39
CA PRO A 155 -5.52 -22.30 2.80
C PRO A 155 -4.40 -23.32 3.03
N ASP A 156 -3.45 -22.99 3.92
CA ASP A 156 -2.38 -23.84 4.45
C ASP A 156 -1.34 -24.36 3.42
N ILE A 157 -1.54 -24.16 2.12
CA ILE A 157 -0.61 -24.66 1.09
C ILE A 157 0.55 -23.69 0.84
N PRO A 158 0.33 -22.36 0.71
CA PRO A 158 1.42 -21.42 0.44
C PRO A 158 2.41 -21.25 1.59
N GLU A 159 2.01 -21.63 2.82
CA GLU A 159 2.81 -21.52 4.04
C GLU A 159 3.74 -22.71 4.27
N GLN A 160 3.64 -23.79 3.48
CA GLN A 160 4.49 -24.98 3.54
C GLN A 160 5.76 -24.81 2.72
#